data_9d19019412344db57560fa5e83255eeb
#
_entry.id   9d19019412344db57560fa5e83255eeb
#
_cell.length_a   1.000
_cell.length_b   1.000
_cell.length_c   1.000
_cell.angle_alpha   90.00
_cell.angle_beta   90.00
_cell.angle_gamma   90.00
#
_symmetry.space_group_name_H-M   'P 1'
#
loop_
_entity.id
_entity.type
_entity.pdbx_description
1 polymer ?
#
loop_
_entity_poly.entity_id
_entity_poly.type
_entity_poly.pdbx_seq_one_letter_code
_entity_poly.pdbx_strand_id
1 'polypeptide(L)'
;LDTNIKTDAEIAAQIGTNMTLSWNNFSDSIFRRCVNDIAAIGMAVVKRENDPNYGIKLDYVDPANFIYSHTEDPSFEDMTYAGDVRRITIEELKRMAGGQITDDQLKEVKKKATKKTSGQVSNSLYDPITNQKDYDEYMIEIMNFEFLSLEKMYFEEKENKYGNTGFFYEGNEYKEKKNSVFERTPHEMDVMCVYSGVYIVGTEIVFNYGKKVNVPKNIHDISRAKLSYSVVATNLRKSKPKSMVDGCIGFADMLQITHLKIQQSIAKAKPDGLIIDIEGLESVQLGSGGELQPLEIHDIYEKTGVFYYRSKNPEGGFQNPPVREIGNQIRNINELVTLYNHYLRLIRDTTGINEMMDASTPKGDTLVGVQQNAIA
;
A
#
# COMPACT_ATOMS: atom_id res chain seq x y z
N LEU A 1 -34.73 -21.65 -20.70
CA LEU A 1 -34.83 -20.47 -19.79
C LEU A 1 -33.75 -19.51 -20.21
N ASP A 2 -34.20 -18.36 -20.69
CA ASP A 2 -33.30 -17.30 -21.16
C ASP A 2 -32.61 -16.69 -19.91
N THR A 3 -31.35 -17.01 -19.67
CA THR A 3 -30.56 -16.58 -18.51
C THR A 3 -30.28 -15.08 -18.49
N ASN A 4 -30.69 -14.34 -19.51
CA ASN A 4 -30.50 -12.90 -19.65
C ASN A 4 -31.67 -12.05 -19.12
N ILE A 5 -32.78 -12.67 -18.71
CA ILE A 5 -33.92 -11.91 -18.14
C ILE A 5 -33.67 -11.69 -16.66
N LYS A 6 -33.38 -10.45 -16.27
CA LYS A 6 -33.25 -10.03 -14.88
C LYS A 6 -34.63 -9.82 -14.27
N THR A 7 -34.81 -10.27 -13.03
CA THR A 7 -36.02 -9.97 -12.26
C THR A 7 -36.07 -8.48 -11.86
N ASP A 8 -37.27 -7.94 -11.60
CA ASP A 8 -37.43 -6.56 -11.14
C ASP A 8 -36.65 -6.29 -9.84
N ALA A 9 -36.53 -7.28 -8.97
CA ALA A 9 -35.74 -7.19 -7.73
C ALA A 9 -34.25 -7.06 -8.03
N GLU A 10 -33.72 -7.79 -9.00
CA GLU A 10 -32.31 -7.70 -9.43
C GLU A 10 -32.01 -6.34 -10.06
N ILE A 11 -32.92 -5.83 -10.88
CA ILE A 11 -32.81 -4.49 -11.49
C ILE A 11 -32.81 -3.41 -10.41
N ALA A 12 -33.74 -3.47 -9.47
CA ALA A 12 -33.81 -2.54 -8.35
C ALA A 12 -32.54 -2.57 -7.48
N ALA A 13 -32.03 -3.76 -7.18
CA ALA A 13 -30.77 -3.92 -6.43
C ALA A 13 -29.56 -3.35 -7.19
N GLN A 14 -29.50 -3.57 -8.51
CA GLN A 14 -28.42 -3.01 -9.36
C GLN A 14 -28.47 -1.49 -9.40
N ILE A 15 -29.64 -0.90 -9.56
CA ILE A 15 -29.83 0.56 -9.54
C ILE A 15 -29.40 1.13 -8.16
N GLY A 16 -29.89 0.54 -7.07
CA GLY A 16 -29.54 0.97 -5.72
C GLY A 16 -28.03 0.91 -5.43
N THR A 17 -27.37 -0.17 -5.85
CA THR A 17 -25.92 -0.32 -5.72
C THR A 17 -25.17 0.74 -6.52
N ASN A 18 -25.55 0.94 -7.79
CA ASN A 18 -24.92 1.93 -8.66
C ASN A 18 -25.11 3.35 -8.13
N MET A 19 -26.28 3.69 -7.62
CA MET A 19 -26.54 4.98 -6.97
C MET A 19 -25.66 5.18 -5.73
N THR A 20 -25.56 4.18 -4.86
CA THR A 20 -24.71 4.23 -3.66
C THR A 20 -23.26 4.45 -4.03
N LEU A 21 -22.73 3.71 -5.02
CA LEU A 21 -21.35 3.86 -5.48
C LEU A 21 -21.10 5.24 -6.12
N SER A 22 -22.05 5.75 -6.91
CA SER A 22 -21.95 7.05 -7.55
C SER A 22 -21.99 8.20 -6.51
N TRP A 23 -22.89 8.16 -5.54
CA TRP A 23 -22.99 9.19 -4.50
C TRP A 23 -21.73 9.27 -3.62
N ASN A 24 -21.10 8.14 -3.36
CA ASN A 24 -19.84 8.08 -2.62
C ASN A 24 -18.60 8.33 -3.49
N ASN A 25 -18.78 8.62 -4.79
CA ASN A 25 -17.68 8.78 -5.74
C ASN A 25 -16.64 7.63 -5.64
N PHE A 26 -17.16 6.41 -5.51
CA PHE A 26 -16.35 5.22 -5.22
C PHE A 26 -15.30 4.96 -6.30
N SER A 27 -15.68 5.02 -7.57
CA SER A 27 -14.81 4.68 -8.71
C SER A 27 -13.61 5.61 -8.84
N ASP A 28 -13.86 6.94 -8.70
CA ASP A 28 -12.81 7.93 -8.96
C ASP A 28 -11.91 8.20 -7.75
N SER A 29 -12.46 8.13 -6.54
CA SER A 29 -11.75 8.49 -5.33
C SER A 29 -11.27 7.25 -4.57
N ILE A 30 -12.19 6.39 -4.12
CA ILE A 30 -11.89 5.30 -3.19
C ILE A 30 -11.19 4.16 -3.92
N PHE A 31 -11.75 3.71 -5.04
CA PHE A 31 -11.24 2.55 -5.78
C PHE A 31 -9.81 2.75 -6.28
N ARG A 32 -9.48 3.93 -6.82
CA ARG A 32 -8.12 4.23 -7.27
C ARG A 32 -7.09 4.16 -6.14
N ARG A 33 -7.45 4.67 -4.95
CA ARG A 33 -6.58 4.56 -3.77
C ARG A 33 -6.42 3.12 -3.33
N CYS A 34 -7.50 2.37 -3.26
CA CYS A 34 -7.46 0.95 -2.91
C CYS A 34 -6.58 0.12 -3.87
N VAL A 35 -6.62 0.39 -5.17
CA VAL A 35 -5.76 -0.29 -6.16
C VAL A 35 -4.28 0.03 -5.91
N ASN A 36 -3.95 1.30 -5.64
CA ASN A 36 -2.59 1.69 -5.32
C ASN A 36 -2.10 1.02 -4.03
N ASP A 37 -2.95 0.96 -3.00
CA ASP A 37 -2.60 0.35 -1.71
C ASP A 37 -2.42 -1.16 -1.82
N ILE A 38 -3.27 -1.83 -2.60
CA ILE A 38 -3.10 -3.26 -2.90
C ILE A 38 -1.77 -3.52 -3.59
N ALA A 39 -1.36 -2.68 -4.53
CA ALA A 39 -0.09 -2.83 -5.22
C ALA A 39 1.10 -2.54 -4.30
N ALA A 40 1.05 -1.45 -3.52
CA ALA A 40 2.16 -0.96 -2.71
C ALA A 40 2.28 -1.65 -1.34
N ILE A 41 1.14 -1.88 -0.65
CA ILE A 41 1.08 -2.41 0.72
C ILE A 41 0.59 -3.85 0.73
N GLY A 42 -0.22 -4.25 -0.27
CA GLY A 42 -0.83 -5.56 -0.38
C GLY A 42 -2.19 -5.67 0.30
N MET A 43 -2.77 -4.57 0.77
CA MET A 43 -4.03 -4.53 1.49
C MET A 43 -4.79 -3.25 1.14
N ALA A 44 -6.13 -3.35 1.02
CA ALA A 44 -7.02 -2.20 0.90
C ALA A 44 -8.12 -2.27 1.94
N VAL A 45 -8.51 -1.12 2.47
CA VAL A 45 -9.51 -0.99 3.53
C VAL A 45 -10.54 0.06 3.17
N VAL A 46 -11.81 -0.30 3.28
CA VAL A 46 -12.96 0.58 3.10
C VAL A 46 -13.88 0.46 4.30
N LYS A 47 -14.25 1.58 4.89
CA LYS A 47 -15.22 1.64 5.99
C LYS A 47 -16.61 1.92 5.44
N ARG A 48 -17.59 1.15 5.91
CA ARG A 48 -19.01 1.31 5.59
C ARG A 48 -19.72 1.89 6.80
N GLU A 49 -20.44 2.97 6.63
CA GLU A 49 -21.30 3.54 7.65
C GLU A 49 -22.72 3.66 7.11
N ASN A 50 -23.70 3.31 7.93
CA ASN A 50 -25.09 3.51 7.59
C ASN A 50 -25.61 4.71 8.40
N ASP A 51 -25.67 5.87 7.74
CA ASP A 51 -26.18 7.10 8.32
C ASP A 51 -27.68 7.21 8.02
N PRO A 52 -28.54 7.41 9.04
CA PRO A 52 -29.98 7.57 8.86
C PRO A 52 -30.35 8.73 7.91
N ASN A 53 -29.52 9.78 7.84
CA ASN A 53 -29.80 10.97 7.04
C ASN A 53 -29.26 10.87 5.60
N TYR A 54 -28.07 10.24 5.43
CA TYR A 54 -27.35 10.20 4.15
C TYR A 54 -27.36 8.81 3.48
N GLY A 55 -27.85 7.79 4.18
CA GLY A 55 -27.82 6.42 3.69
C GLY A 55 -26.46 5.75 3.90
N ILE A 56 -26.05 4.92 2.95
CA ILE A 56 -24.79 4.17 3.03
C ILE A 56 -23.64 5.08 2.60
N LYS A 57 -22.73 5.33 3.53
CA LYS A 57 -21.49 6.07 3.34
C LYS A 57 -20.32 5.12 3.23
N LEU A 58 -19.46 5.34 2.23
CA LEU A 58 -18.23 4.61 2.02
C LEU A 58 -17.04 5.55 2.20
N ASP A 59 -16.18 5.25 3.15
CA ASP A 59 -14.99 6.03 3.44
C ASP A 59 -13.73 5.17 3.18
N TYR A 60 -12.76 5.78 2.52
CA TYR A 60 -11.43 5.20 2.38
C TYR A 60 -10.71 5.24 3.72
N VAL A 61 -10.03 4.15 4.06
CA VAL A 61 -9.16 4.04 5.24
C VAL A 61 -7.75 3.72 4.78
N ASP A 62 -6.78 4.52 5.23
CA ASP A 62 -5.38 4.29 4.94
C ASP A 62 -4.91 3.01 5.67
N PRO A 63 -4.44 1.98 4.93
CA PRO A 63 -3.98 0.74 5.54
C PRO A 63 -2.84 0.91 6.55
N ALA A 64 -2.02 1.96 6.41
CA ALA A 64 -0.94 2.26 7.36
C ALA A 64 -1.46 2.64 8.76
N ASN A 65 -2.67 3.18 8.83
CA ASN A 65 -3.33 3.63 10.05
C ASN A 65 -4.46 2.67 10.49
N PHE A 66 -4.54 1.50 9.90
CA PHE A 66 -5.55 0.50 10.19
C PHE A 66 -5.06 -0.52 11.21
N ILE A 67 -5.87 -0.77 12.24
CA ILE A 67 -5.60 -1.73 13.32
C ILE A 67 -6.62 -2.85 13.21
N TYR A 68 -6.18 -4.09 13.30
CA TYR A 68 -7.05 -5.26 13.18
C TYR A 68 -6.58 -6.42 14.06
N SER A 69 -7.49 -7.35 14.35
CA SER A 69 -7.20 -8.58 15.07
C SER A 69 -6.41 -9.55 14.19
N HIS A 70 -5.76 -10.53 14.81
CA HIS A 70 -5.10 -11.60 14.05
C HIS A 70 -6.10 -12.31 13.15
N THR A 71 -5.76 -12.45 11.88
CA THR A 71 -6.55 -13.13 10.85
C THR A 71 -5.64 -13.91 9.91
N GLU A 72 -6.12 -15.03 9.41
CA GLU A 72 -5.47 -15.80 8.35
C GLU A 72 -6.29 -15.78 7.04
N ASP A 73 -7.50 -15.21 7.11
CA ASP A 73 -8.36 -15.05 5.94
C ASP A 73 -8.00 -13.79 5.14
N PRO A 74 -7.70 -13.89 3.85
CA PRO A 74 -7.45 -12.74 2.97
C PRO A 74 -8.62 -11.76 2.87
N SER A 75 -9.85 -12.22 3.15
CA SER A 75 -11.06 -11.39 3.16
C SER A 75 -11.34 -10.75 4.52
N PHE A 76 -10.55 -11.08 5.55
CA PHE A 76 -10.67 -10.55 6.91
C PHE A 76 -12.06 -10.74 7.54
N GLU A 77 -12.76 -11.81 7.17
CA GLU A 77 -14.11 -12.07 7.71
C GLU A 77 -14.12 -12.59 9.16
N ASP A 78 -12.98 -13.09 9.64
CA ASP A 78 -12.74 -13.62 10.98
C ASP A 78 -12.27 -12.56 12.00
N MET A 79 -12.21 -11.28 11.60
CA MET A 79 -11.81 -10.21 12.51
C MET A 79 -12.74 -10.06 13.69
N THR A 80 -12.16 -9.99 14.91
CA THR A 80 -12.88 -9.73 16.15
C THR A 80 -12.91 -8.27 16.53
N TYR A 81 -11.88 -7.51 16.19
CA TYR A 81 -11.83 -6.06 16.35
C TYR A 81 -11.11 -5.41 15.17
N ALA A 82 -11.49 -4.17 14.89
CA ALA A 82 -10.84 -3.33 13.90
C ALA A 82 -10.92 -1.85 14.32
N GLY A 83 -9.99 -1.04 13.82
CA GLY A 83 -9.97 0.39 14.09
C GLY A 83 -9.15 1.15 13.07
N ASP A 84 -9.41 2.44 12.96
CA ASP A 84 -8.67 3.37 12.13
C ASP A 84 -8.21 4.59 12.93
N VAL A 85 -6.96 4.99 12.72
CA VAL A 85 -6.40 6.20 13.33
C VAL A 85 -6.48 7.33 12.32
N ARG A 86 -7.10 8.45 12.73
CA ARG A 86 -7.27 9.65 11.89
C ARG A 86 -6.78 10.88 12.63
N ARG A 87 -6.30 11.86 11.87
CA ARG A 87 -6.00 13.19 12.37
C ARG A 87 -7.15 14.12 12.05
N ILE A 88 -7.70 14.74 13.08
CA ILE A 88 -8.82 15.68 12.95
C ILE A 88 -8.52 17.00 13.65
N THR A 89 -9.23 18.06 13.25
CA THR A 89 -9.16 19.35 13.92
C THR A 89 -9.97 19.35 15.22
N ILE A 90 -9.67 20.31 16.11
CA ILE A 90 -10.40 20.46 17.36
C ILE A 90 -11.91 20.77 17.10
N GLU A 91 -12.21 21.48 16.03
CA GLU A 91 -13.58 21.82 15.67
C GLU A 91 -14.36 20.59 15.22
N GLU A 92 -13.72 19.74 14.43
CA GLU A 92 -14.29 18.48 14.00
C GLU A 92 -14.48 17.53 15.18
N LEU A 93 -13.53 17.48 16.13
CA LEU A 93 -13.67 16.72 17.37
C LEU A 93 -14.89 17.18 18.17
N LYS A 94 -15.10 18.49 18.35
CA LYS A 94 -16.27 19.04 19.05
C LYS A 94 -17.57 18.65 18.36
N ARG A 95 -17.60 18.70 17.03
CA ARG A 95 -18.79 18.30 16.26
C ARG A 95 -19.08 16.81 16.41
N MET A 96 -18.05 15.95 16.35
CA MET A 96 -18.22 14.50 16.52
C MET A 96 -18.64 14.11 17.94
N ALA A 97 -18.11 14.81 18.94
CA ALA A 97 -18.39 14.52 20.34
C ALA A 97 -19.79 14.96 20.78
N GLY A 98 -20.46 15.86 20.04
CA GLY A 98 -21.84 16.28 20.33
C GLY A 98 -22.09 16.74 21.76
N GLY A 99 -21.08 17.30 22.45
CA GLY A 99 -21.17 17.76 23.86
C GLY A 99 -20.81 16.71 24.91
N GLN A 100 -20.39 15.50 24.54
CA GLN A 100 -19.93 14.47 25.49
C GLN A 100 -18.58 14.81 26.13
N ILE A 101 -17.78 15.66 25.48
CA ILE A 101 -16.47 16.10 25.97
C ILE A 101 -16.65 17.44 26.70
N THR A 102 -16.17 17.53 27.95
CA THR A 102 -16.21 18.75 28.74
C THR A 102 -15.14 19.74 28.29
N ASP A 103 -15.33 21.05 28.58
CA ASP A 103 -14.35 22.08 28.20
C ASP A 103 -12.98 21.88 28.86
N ASP A 104 -12.93 21.27 30.05
CA ASP A 104 -11.66 20.98 30.72
C ASP A 104 -10.91 19.82 30.06
N GLN A 105 -11.61 18.81 29.60
CA GLN A 105 -11.04 17.73 28.77
C GLN A 105 -10.53 18.29 27.44
N LEU A 106 -11.23 19.21 26.81
CA LEU A 106 -10.77 19.89 25.61
C LEU A 106 -9.48 20.69 25.84
N LYS A 107 -9.34 21.33 26.99
CA LYS A 107 -8.09 22.03 27.38
C LYS A 107 -6.94 21.02 27.56
N GLU A 108 -7.20 19.86 28.14
CA GLU A 108 -6.20 18.79 28.29
C GLU A 108 -5.75 18.25 26.92
N VAL A 109 -6.70 17.97 26.03
CA VAL A 109 -6.42 17.53 24.64
C VAL A 109 -5.57 18.56 23.90
N LYS A 110 -5.92 19.86 24.00
CA LYS A 110 -5.13 20.94 23.41
C LYS A 110 -3.68 20.97 23.92
N LYS A 111 -3.48 20.81 25.24
CA LYS A 111 -2.14 20.79 25.84
C LYS A 111 -1.31 19.60 25.35
N LYS A 112 -1.92 18.43 25.16
CA LYS A 112 -1.24 17.23 24.66
C LYS A 112 -0.96 17.31 23.18
N ALA A 113 -1.89 17.85 22.38
CA ALA A 113 -1.69 18.11 20.95
C ALA A 113 -0.51 19.05 20.71
N THR A 114 -0.46 20.18 21.40
CA THR A 114 0.65 21.17 21.30
C THR A 114 2.01 20.59 21.74
N LYS A 115 2.04 19.67 22.72
CA LYS A 115 3.28 19.06 23.22
C LYS A 115 3.87 18.01 22.26
N LYS A 116 3.06 17.29 21.47
CA LYS A 116 3.55 16.27 20.52
C LYS A 116 4.31 16.89 19.36
N THR A 117 3.99 18.11 18.97
CA THR A 117 4.62 18.78 17.81
C THR A 117 6.04 19.25 18.11
N SER A 118 6.39 19.53 19.37
CA SER A 118 7.69 20.10 19.72
C SER A 118 8.83 19.08 19.91
N GLY A 119 8.60 17.77 19.84
CA GLY A 119 9.63 16.80 20.22
C GLY A 119 9.72 15.48 19.43
N GLN A 120 8.78 15.15 18.58
CA GLN A 120 8.86 13.96 17.75
C GLN A 120 8.79 14.33 16.28
N VAL A 121 9.95 14.24 15.62
CA VAL A 121 10.02 14.13 14.17
C VAL A 121 9.24 12.87 13.82
N SER A 122 8.04 13.03 13.29
CA SER A 122 7.27 11.93 12.71
C SER A 122 8.12 11.36 11.57
N ASN A 123 8.65 10.16 11.75
CA ASN A 123 9.31 9.39 10.69
C ASN A 123 8.31 8.83 9.69
N SER A 124 7.25 9.56 9.38
CA SER A 124 6.38 9.21 8.29
C SER A 124 7.10 9.55 7.00
N LEU A 125 7.39 8.53 6.19
CA LEU A 125 7.96 8.64 4.85
C LEU A 125 7.16 9.53 3.89
N TYR A 126 6.03 10.03 4.34
CA TYR A 126 5.08 10.87 3.61
C TYR A 126 4.89 12.26 4.23
N ASP A 127 5.80 12.74 5.07
CA ASP A 127 5.75 14.16 5.42
C ASP A 127 6.03 14.97 4.15
N PRO A 128 5.05 15.71 3.62
CA PRO A 128 5.32 16.58 2.50
C PRO A 128 6.42 17.54 2.92
N ILE A 129 7.40 17.76 2.06
CA ILE A 129 8.57 18.65 2.23
C ILE A 129 8.14 20.13 2.40
N THR A 130 6.96 20.38 2.88
CA THR A 130 6.46 21.71 3.21
C THR A 130 6.72 21.96 4.68
N ASN A 131 7.52 23.00 4.96
CA ASN A 131 7.74 23.58 6.29
C ASN A 131 6.43 24.16 6.89
N GLN A 132 5.31 23.47 6.76
CA GLN A 132 4.02 23.83 7.36
C GLN A 132 3.91 23.27 8.78
N LYS A 133 4.87 23.58 9.63
CA LYS A 133 4.85 23.23 11.07
C LYS A 133 3.62 23.80 11.79
N ASP A 134 3.02 24.87 11.27
CA ASP A 134 1.95 25.60 11.96
C ASP A 134 0.57 24.92 11.86
N TYR A 135 0.32 24.09 10.85
CA TYR A 135 -0.97 23.40 10.69
C TYR A 135 -1.08 22.11 11.48
N ASP A 136 0.03 21.39 11.70
CA ASP A 136 0.05 20.13 12.45
C ASP A 136 -0.10 20.35 13.98
N GLU A 137 0.14 21.55 14.49
CA GLU A 137 0.04 21.86 15.92
C GLU A 137 -1.39 21.71 16.46
N TYR A 138 -2.40 21.85 15.61
CA TYR A 138 -3.82 21.80 16.00
C TYR A 138 -4.53 20.52 15.62
N MET A 139 -3.82 19.54 15.07
CA MET A 139 -4.35 18.24 14.73
C MET A 139 -4.31 17.27 15.91
N ILE A 140 -5.41 16.59 16.12
CA ILE A 140 -5.60 15.59 17.17
C ILE A 140 -5.71 14.23 16.52
N GLU A 141 -4.96 13.26 17.03
CA GLU A 141 -5.10 11.88 16.61
C GLU A 141 -6.23 11.22 17.38
N ILE A 142 -7.20 10.68 16.66
CA ILE A 142 -8.27 9.87 17.17
C ILE A 142 -8.19 8.46 16.61
N MET A 143 -8.60 7.49 17.40
CA MET A 143 -8.77 6.11 17.00
C MET A 143 -10.24 5.73 17.05
N ASN A 144 -10.86 5.51 15.90
CA ASN A 144 -12.16 4.86 15.84
C ASN A 144 -11.94 3.35 16.00
N PHE A 145 -12.63 2.72 16.91
CA PHE A 145 -12.52 1.29 17.12
C PHE A 145 -13.88 0.62 17.11
N GLU A 146 -13.91 -0.61 16.66
CA GLU A 146 -15.07 -1.49 16.69
C GLU A 146 -14.62 -2.88 17.14
N PHE A 147 -15.46 -3.56 17.91
CA PHE A 147 -15.23 -4.93 18.32
C PHE A 147 -16.53 -5.72 18.41
N LEU A 148 -16.40 -7.03 18.22
CA LEU A 148 -17.50 -7.97 18.35
C LEU A 148 -17.65 -8.39 19.82
N SER A 149 -18.87 -8.39 20.29
CA SER A 149 -19.25 -8.91 21.60
C SER A 149 -20.48 -9.80 21.49
N LEU A 150 -20.60 -10.76 22.38
CA LEU A 150 -21.76 -11.63 22.45
C LEU A 150 -22.75 -11.07 23.48
N GLU A 151 -23.99 -10.92 23.05
CA GLU A 151 -25.11 -10.56 23.94
C GLU A 151 -26.15 -11.64 23.91
N LYS A 152 -26.73 -11.91 25.08
CA LYS A 152 -27.88 -12.80 25.20
C LYS A 152 -29.16 -12.04 24.84
N MET A 153 -29.87 -12.58 23.88
CA MET A 153 -31.21 -12.11 23.52
C MET A 153 -32.24 -13.15 23.99
N TYR A 154 -33.28 -12.68 24.59
CA TYR A 154 -34.39 -13.52 25.11
C TYR A 154 -35.59 -13.37 24.20
N PHE A 155 -36.14 -14.52 23.78
CA PHE A 155 -37.35 -14.61 22.99
C PHE A 155 -38.40 -15.40 23.77
N GLU A 156 -39.60 -14.88 23.81
CA GLU A 156 -40.75 -15.57 24.41
C GLU A 156 -41.62 -16.10 23.30
N GLU A 157 -41.95 -17.40 23.38
CA GLU A 157 -42.91 -18.02 22.49
C GLU A 157 -44.31 -17.64 22.94
N LYS A 158 -45.09 -16.97 22.09
CA LYS A 158 -46.49 -16.57 22.38
C LYS A 158 -47.40 -17.25 21.36
N GLU A 159 -48.44 -17.89 21.89
CA GLU A 159 -49.48 -18.49 21.06
C GLU A 159 -50.59 -17.46 20.80
N ASN A 160 -50.97 -17.29 19.55
CA ASN A 160 -52.05 -16.39 19.15
C ASN A 160 -53.42 -17.10 19.38
N LYS A 161 -54.54 -16.32 19.49
CA LYS A 161 -55.89 -16.83 19.64
C LYS A 161 -56.31 -17.88 18.61
N TYR A 162 -55.61 -18.01 17.52
CA TYR A 162 -55.80 -18.94 16.44
C TYR A 162 -54.88 -20.17 16.48
N GLY A 163 -54.13 -20.38 17.57
CA GLY A 163 -53.23 -21.53 17.71
C GLY A 163 -51.87 -21.38 16.97
N ASN A 164 -51.61 -20.23 16.41
CA ASN A 164 -50.31 -19.97 15.77
C ASN A 164 -49.30 -19.49 16.80
N THR A 165 -48.17 -20.14 16.91
CA THR A 165 -47.03 -19.75 17.75
C THR A 165 -46.12 -18.76 17.06
N GLY A 166 -45.67 -17.73 17.78
CA GLY A 166 -44.72 -16.73 17.29
C GLY A 166 -43.68 -16.38 18.37
N PHE A 167 -42.45 -16.13 17.95
CA PHE A 167 -41.38 -15.69 18.85
C PHE A 167 -41.35 -14.16 18.91
N PHE A 168 -41.42 -13.63 20.13
CA PHE A 168 -41.37 -12.20 20.39
C PHE A 168 -40.11 -11.85 21.18
N TYR A 169 -39.42 -10.82 20.75
CA TYR A 169 -38.23 -10.32 21.42
C TYR A 169 -38.63 -9.53 22.68
N GLU A 170 -38.13 -9.95 23.86
CA GLU A 170 -38.45 -9.33 25.14
C GLU A 170 -37.35 -8.40 25.68
N GLY A 171 -36.25 -8.22 24.95
CA GLY A 171 -35.13 -7.39 25.35
C GLY A 171 -33.96 -8.17 25.93
N ASN A 172 -32.90 -7.44 26.31
CA ASN A 172 -31.67 -8.04 26.85
C ASN A 172 -31.76 -8.35 28.34
N GLU A 173 -32.72 -7.72 29.08
CA GLU A 173 -32.94 -7.94 30.48
C GLU A 173 -34.32 -8.65 30.70
N TYR A 174 -34.32 -9.96 30.45
CA TYR A 174 -35.51 -10.75 30.75
C TYR A 174 -35.68 -10.95 32.25
N LYS A 175 -36.83 -10.55 32.76
CA LYS A 175 -37.26 -10.88 34.15
C LYS A 175 -38.40 -11.87 34.08
N GLU A 176 -38.16 -13.10 34.56
CA GLU A 176 -39.22 -14.10 34.68
C GLU A 176 -40.43 -13.54 35.39
N LYS A 177 -41.55 -13.53 34.69
CA LYS A 177 -42.86 -13.17 35.31
C LYS A 177 -43.37 -14.38 36.07
N LYS A 178 -43.14 -14.42 37.39
CA LYS A 178 -43.49 -15.52 38.30
C LYS A 178 -44.99 -15.85 38.40
N ASN A 179 -45.90 -15.12 37.74
CA ASN A 179 -47.38 -15.26 37.91
C ASN A 179 -48.13 -15.46 36.57
N SER A 180 -47.53 -16.08 35.55
CA SER A 180 -48.31 -16.44 34.36
C SER A 180 -48.88 -17.84 34.48
N VAL A 181 -50.19 -17.98 34.19
CA VAL A 181 -50.92 -19.25 34.15
C VAL A 181 -50.41 -20.21 33.10
N PHE A 182 -49.55 -19.75 32.23
CA PHE A 182 -48.86 -20.52 31.17
C PHE A 182 -47.37 -20.52 31.48
N GLU A 183 -46.79 -21.72 31.58
CA GLU A 183 -45.35 -21.91 31.61
C GLU A 183 -44.77 -21.46 30.22
N ARG A 184 -44.15 -20.30 30.20
CA ARG A 184 -43.47 -19.75 29.04
C ARG A 184 -42.00 -20.02 29.20
N THR A 185 -41.44 -20.84 28.36
CA THR A 185 -40.00 -21.07 28.33
C THR A 185 -39.35 -19.98 27.53
N PRO A 186 -38.51 -19.15 28.14
CA PRO A 186 -37.71 -18.19 27.38
C PRO A 186 -36.66 -18.94 26.57
N HIS A 187 -36.57 -18.63 25.29
CA HIS A 187 -35.52 -19.13 24.43
C HIS A 187 -34.37 -18.11 24.48
N GLU A 188 -33.22 -18.58 24.94
CA GLU A 188 -31.98 -17.77 24.94
C GLU A 188 -31.23 -17.99 23.63
N MET A 189 -30.77 -16.91 23.04
CA MET A 189 -29.93 -16.93 21.86
C MET A 189 -28.75 -15.99 22.05
N ASP A 190 -27.52 -16.50 21.86
CA ASP A 190 -26.34 -15.68 21.85
C ASP A 190 -26.21 -15.00 20.49
N VAL A 191 -26.24 -13.68 20.48
CA VAL A 191 -26.19 -12.86 19.26
C VAL A 191 -24.96 -11.98 19.28
N MET A 192 -24.17 -12.02 18.21
CA MET A 192 -23.06 -11.11 18.03
C MET A 192 -23.53 -9.68 17.80
N CYS A 193 -22.99 -8.76 18.56
CA CYS A 193 -23.23 -7.34 18.45
C CYS A 193 -21.90 -6.61 18.22
N VAL A 194 -21.94 -5.51 17.50
CA VAL A 194 -20.79 -4.64 17.27
C VAL A 194 -20.86 -3.49 18.25
N TYR A 195 -19.82 -3.30 19.03
CA TYR A 195 -19.61 -2.10 19.84
C TYR A 195 -18.61 -1.20 19.12
N SER A 196 -18.85 0.09 19.15
CA SER A 196 -17.97 1.11 18.56
C SER A 196 -17.72 2.23 19.54
N GLY A 197 -16.59 2.91 19.37
CA GLY A 197 -16.23 4.07 20.16
C GLY A 197 -15.11 4.86 19.50
N VAL A 198 -14.87 6.05 20.02
CA VAL A 198 -13.77 6.92 19.56
C VAL A 198 -12.87 7.22 20.75
N TYR A 199 -11.60 6.88 20.62
CA TYR A 199 -10.55 7.11 21.60
C TYR A 199 -9.63 8.23 21.15
N ILE A 200 -9.33 9.19 22.01
CA ILE A 200 -8.37 10.26 21.72
C ILE A 200 -6.97 9.78 22.11
N VAL A 201 -6.11 9.60 21.12
CA VAL A 201 -4.77 9.04 21.31
C VAL A 201 -3.94 9.91 22.26
N GLY A 202 -3.35 9.28 23.27
CA GLY A 202 -2.55 9.95 24.30
C GLY A 202 -3.34 10.59 25.44
N THR A 203 -4.65 10.39 25.51
CA THR A 203 -5.51 10.77 26.63
C THR A 203 -6.26 9.53 27.15
N GLU A 204 -6.98 9.66 28.24
CA GLU A 204 -7.86 8.59 28.74
C GLU A 204 -9.33 8.84 28.35
N ILE A 205 -9.57 9.64 27.31
CA ILE A 205 -10.91 10.08 26.91
C ILE A 205 -11.42 9.17 25.79
N VAL A 206 -12.56 8.55 26.06
CA VAL A 206 -13.35 7.79 25.07
C VAL A 206 -14.74 8.44 24.99
N PHE A 207 -15.23 8.63 23.77
CA PHE A 207 -16.56 9.17 23.53
C PHE A 207 -17.28 8.38 22.44
N ASN A 208 -18.58 8.59 22.28
CA ASN A 208 -19.46 7.85 21.37
C ASN A 208 -19.33 6.32 21.54
N TYR A 209 -19.06 5.87 22.77
CA TYR A 209 -18.99 4.45 23.07
C TYR A 209 -20.39 3.86 23.24
N GLY A 210 -20.66 2.80 22.49
CA GLY A 210 -21.94 2.10 22.60
C GLY A 210 -22.12 1.01 21.56
N LYS A 211 -23.26 0.34 21.65
CA LYS A 211 -23.68 -0.65 20.67
C LYS A 211 -24.02 0.05 19.36
N LYS A 212 -23.38 -0.41 18.28
CA LYS A 212 -23.61 0.15 16.94
C LYS A 212 -24.99 -0.24 16.44
N VAL A 213 -25.76 0.78 16.07
CA VAL A 213 -27.08 0.60 15.48
C VAL A 213 -26.93 0.40 13.97
N ASN A 214 -27.89 -0.28 13.33
CA ASN A 214 -27.94 -0.50 11.87
C ASN A 214 -26.77 -1.31 11.29
N VAL A 215 -26.25 -2.27 12.06
CA VAL A 215 -25.28 -3.23 11.56
C VAL A 215 -26.00 -4.23 10.63
N PRO A 216 -25.57 -4.40 9.36
CA PRO A 216 -26.18 -5.37 8.46
C PRO A 216 -25.91 -6.79 8.98
N LYS A 217 -26.98 -7.57 9.12
CA LYS A 217 -26.94 -8.98 9.50
C LYS A 217 -27.38 -9.84 8.33
N ASN A 218 -26.82 -11.04 8.27
CA ASN A 218 -27.26 -12.02 7.27
C ASN A 218 -28.69 -12.50 7.60
N ILE A 219 -29.57 -12.56 6.60
CA ILE A 219 -30.95 -13.03 6.74
C ILE A 219 -31.00 -14.49 7.21
N HIS A 220 -30.03 -15.31 6.78
CA HIS A 220 -29.96 -16.73 7.12
C HIS A 220 -29.32 -17.00 8.49
N ASP A 221 -28.54 -16.04 9.03
CA ASP A 221 -27.86 -16.19 10.30
C ASP A 221 -27.81 -14.83 11.03
N ILE A 222 -28.85 -14.57 11.81
CA ILE A 222 -29.00 -13.34 12.59
C ILE A 222 -27.99 -13.30 13.75
N SER A 223 -27.45 -14.46 14.16
CA SER A 223 -26.50 -14.55 15.27
C SER A 223 -25.16 -13.89 14.95
N ARG A 224 -24.78 -13.82 13.68
CA ARG A 224 -23.50 -13.26 13.23
C ARG A 224 -23.63 -11.79 12.86
N ALA A 225 -22.65 -11.01 13.27
CA ALA A 225 -22.47 -9.64 12.84
C ALA A 225 -21.07 -9.46 12.24
N LYS A 226 -20.95 -8.60 11.25
CA LYS A 226 -19.66 -8.22 10.63
C LYS A 226 -19.31 -6.80 11.03
N LEU A 227 -18.03 -6.52 11.23
CA LEU A 227 -17.52 -5.18 11.44
C LEU A 227 -17.82 -4.28 10.23
N SER A 228 -17.75 -2.98 10.43
CA SER A 228 -18.02 -2.00 9.36
C SER A 228 -16.88 -1.88 8.36
N TYR A 229 -15.76 -2.47 8.62
CA TYR A 229 -14.59 -2.47 7.74
C TYR A 229 -14.68 -3.62 6.74
N SER A 230 -14.50 -3.29 5.46
CA SER A 230 -14.29 -4.25 4.39
C SER A 230 -12.83 -4.21 4.00
N VAL A 231 -12.13 -5.30 4.21
CA VAL A 231 -10.68 -5.41 3.99
C VAL A 231 -10.41 -6.52 3.00
N VAL A 232 -9.47 -6.30 2.11
CA VAL A 232 -9.00 -7.30 1.15
C VAL A 232 -7.48 -7.25 1.10
N ALA A 233 -6.82 -8.40 1.20
CA ALA A 233 -5.39 -8.54 0.97
C ALA A 233 -5.13 -9.51 -0.18
N THR A 234 -4.12 -9.23 -1.01
CA THR A 234 -3.72 -10.11 -2.10
C THR A 234 -3.04 -11.38 -1.61
N ASN A 235 -2.21 -11.24 -0.59
CA ASN A 235 -1.51 -12.35 0.05
C ASN A 235 -1.33 -12.05 1.52
N LEU A 236 -1.83 -12.95 2.38
CA LEU A 236 -1.75 -12.82 3.82
C LEU A 236 -0.93 -13.96 4.39
N ARG A 237 0.12 -13.65 5.16
CA ARG A 237 0.91 -14.66 5.86
C ARG A 237 1.13 -14.23 7.31
N LYS A 238 0.68 -15.06 8.24
CA LYS A 238 0.78 -14.77 9.68
C LYS A 238 0.23 -13.39 10.02
N SER A 239 -0.96 -13.09 9.51
CA SER A 239 -1.64 -11.80 9.71
C SER A 239 -0.91 -10.57 9.14
N LYS A 240 0.10 -10.77 8.30
CA LYS A 240 0.81 -9.67 7.63
C LYS A 240 0.49 -9.68 6.14
N PRO A 241 -0.03 -8.60 5.58
CA PRO A 241 -0.22 -8.47 4.15
C PRO A 241 1.15 -8.43 3.46
N LYS A 242 1.25 -9.05 2.31
CA LYS A 242 2.44 -9.04 1.48
C LYS A 242 2.12 -8.36 0.16
N SER A 243 2.85 -7.29 -0.14
CA SER A 243 2.62 -6.52 -1.36
C SER A 243 3.26 -7.18 -2.57
N MET A 244 2.82 -6.76 -3.76
CA MET A 244 3.46 -7.10 -5.02
C MET A 244 4.87 -6.49 -5.08
N VAL A 245 5.04 -5.27 -4.57
CA VAL A 245 6.31 -4.54 -4.52
C VAL A 245 7.37 -5.27 -3.68
N ASP A 246 6.97 -5.87 -2.54
CA ASP A 246 7.89 -6.64 -1.70
C ASP A 246 8.62 -7.75 -2.46
N GLY A 247 7.93 -8.37 -3.42
CA GLY A 247 8.52 -9.39 -4.28
C GLY A 247 9.55 -8.85 -5.28
N CYS A 248 9.47 -7.57 -5.60
CA CYS A 248 10.29 -6.92 -6.64
C CYS A 248 11.48 -6.15 -6.09
N ILE A 249 11.53 -5.82 -4.78
CA ILE A 249 12.55 -4.97 -4.17
C ILE A 249 13.96 -5.47 -4.50
N GLY A 250 14.24 -6.75 -4.31
CA GLY A 250 15.57 -7.29 -4.57
C GLY A 250 16.01 -7.19 -6.03
N PHE A 251 15.10 -7.34 -6.98
CA PHE A 251 15.38 -7.17 -8.40
C PHE A 251 15.53 -5.70 -8.78
N ALA A 252 14.75 -4.81 -8.18
CA ALA A 252 14.84 -3.37 -8.38
C ALA A 252 16.20 -2.83 -7.88
N ASP A 253 16.68 -3.28 -6.73
CA ASP A 253 18.01 -2.93 -6.21
C ASP A 253 19.12 -3.35 -7.15
N MET A 254 19.06 -4.59 -7.66
CA MET A 254 20.05 -5.10 -8.61
C MET A 254 20.01 -4.35 -9.95
N LEU A 255 18.83 -3.97 -10.41
CA LEU A 255 18.63 -3.16 -11.61
C LEU A 255 19.26 -1.77 -11.42
N GLN A 256 19.06 -1.13 -10.28
CA GLN A 256 19.63 0.16 -9.93
C GLN A 256 21.16 0.10 -9.85
N ILE A 257 21.72 -0.92 -9.19
CA ILE A 257 23.17 -1.14 -9.13
C ILE A 257 23.75 -1.35 -10.53
N THR A 258 23.09 -2.13 -11.38
CA THR A 258 23.53 -2.37 -12.76
C THR A 258 23.51 -1.09 -13.58
N HIS A 259 22.45 -0.26 -13.42
CA HIS A 259 22.36 1.04 -14.07
C HIS A 259 23.51 1.98 -13.65
N LEU A 260 23.82 2.06 -12.36
CA LEU A 260 24.97 2.83 -11.87
C LEU A 260 26.30 2.34 -12.44
N LYS A 261 26.48 1.02 -12.57
CA LYS A 261 27.67 0.44 -13.22
C LYS A 261 27.76 0.79 -14.70
N ILE A 262 26.63 0.81 -15.42
CA ILE A 262 26.59 1.26 -16.82
C ILE A 262 27.04 2.74 -16.89
N GLN A 263 26.49 3.61 -16.06
CA GLN A 263 26.87 5.03 -16.00
C GLN A 263 28.36 5.21 -15.71
N GLN A 264 28.89 4.48 -14.73
CA GLN A 264 30.33 4.51 -14.42
C GLN A 264 31.20 4.00 -15.58
N SER A 265 30.73 2.95 -16.27
CA SER A 265 31.45 2.41 -17.43
C SER A 265 31.44 3.41 -18.58
N ILE A 266 30.33 4.08 -18.84
CA ILE A 266 30.25 5.15 -19.86
C ILE A 266 31.13 6.33 -19.47
N ALA A 267 31.12 6.76 -18.20
CA ALA A 267 31.95 7.87 -17.72
C ALA A 267 33.49 7.55 -17.84
N LYS A 268 33.85 6.28 -17.71
CA LYS A 268 35.22 5.78 -17.86
C LYS A 268 35.57 5.33 -19.28
N ALA A 269 34.56 5.29 -20.17
CA ALA A 269 34.79 4.87 -21.53
C ALA A 269 35.75 5.86 -22.23
N LYS A 270 36.92 5.37 -22.54
CA LYS A 270 37.91 6.09 -23.33
C LYS A 270 37.82 5.63 -24.78
N PRO A 271 38.16 6.47 -25.74
CA PRO A 271 38.28 6.02 -27.12
C PRO A 271 39.24 4.82 -27.21
N ASP A 272 38.99 3.93 -28.16
CA ASP A 272 39.87 2.75 -28.41
C ASP A 272 41.31 3.22 -28.48
N GLY A 273 42.13 2.75 -27.52
CA GLY A 273 43.49 3.25 -27.37
C GLY A 273 44.45 2.55 -28.35
N LEU A 274 45.29 3.34 -28.98
CA LEU A 274 46.44 2.87 -29.74
C LEU A 274 47.70 2.95 -28.88
N ILE A 275 48.46 1.87 -28.82
CA ILE A 275 49.77 1.87 -28.19
C ILE A 275 50.78 2.13 -29.31
N ILE A 276 51.52 3.23 -29.26
CA ILE A 276 52.47 3.65 -30.26
C ILE A 276 53.89 3.64 -29.66
N ASP A 277 54.82 2.97 -30.33
CA ASP A 277 56.22 3.00 -29.98
C ASP A 277 56.86 4.31 -30.45
N ILE A 278 57.40 5.08 -29.53
CA ILE A 278 58.02 6.38 -29.81
C ILE A 278 59.33 6.22 -30.64
N GLU A 279 60.06 5.11 -30.51
CA GLU A 279 61.29 4.90 -31.25
C GLU A 279 61.06 4.71 -32.74
N GLY A 280 59.89 4.19 -33.14
CA GLY A 280 59.48 4.13 -34.55
C GLY A 280 59.16 5.50 -35.17
N LEU A 281 59.06 6.53 -34.34
CA LEU A 281 58.69 7.90 -34.68
C LEU A 281 59.84 8.89 -34.46
N GLU A 282 61.12 8.45 -34.55
CA GLU A 282 62.30 9.27 -34.22
C GLU A 282 62.39 10.59 -35.00
N SER A 283 61.61 10.80 -36.06
CA SER A 283 61.54 12.05 -36.81
C SER A 283 60.43 13.02 -36.38
N VAL A 284 59.59 12.66 -35.45
CA VAL A 284 58.43 13.47 -34.99
C VAL A 284 58.78 14.11 -33.65
N GLN A 285 59.13 15.37 -33.67
CA GLN A 285 59.21 16.16 -32.40
C GLN A 285 57.81 16.38 -31.83
N LEU A 286 57.45 15.64 -30.79
CA LEU A 286 56.25 15.85 -29.98
C LEU A 286 56.53 16.99 -29.00
N GLY A 287 56.14 18.22 -29.36
CA GLY A 287 56.25 19.37 -28.50
C GLY A 287 57.61 20.04 -28.42
N SER A 288 57.70 21.19 -27.79
CA SER A 288 58.93 21.99 -27.64
C SER A 288 59.92 21.36 -26.64
N GLY A 289 60.64 20.34 -27.08
CA GLY A 289 61.97 19.95 -26.53
C GLY A 289 62.08 19.53 -25.07
N GLY A 290 61.01 19.10 -24.39
CA GLY A 290 61.04 18.63 -23.00
C GLY A 290 60.67 17.16 -22.87
N GLU A 291 61.28 16.45 -21.93
CA GLU A 291 60.83 15.10 -21.54
C GLU A 291 59.41 15.18 -20.99
N LEU A 292 58.46 14.43 -21.60
CA LEU A 292 57.08 14.34 -21.14
C LEU A 292 57.03 13.72 -19.73
N GLN A 293 56.42 14.43 -18.81
CA GLN A 293 56.21 13.93 -17.47
C GLN A 293 55.11 12.83 -17.48
N PRO A 294 55.14 11.88 -16.55
CA PRO A 294 54.11 10.80 -16.48
C PRO A 294 52.68 11.30 -16.44
N LEU A 295 52.45 12.47 -15.84
CA LEU A 295 51.15 13.12 -15.77
C LEU A 295 50.67 13.64 -17.13
N GLU A 296 51.58 14.19 -17.92
CA GLU A 296 51.29 14.70 -19.29
C GLU A 296 50.96 13.55 -20.23
N ILE A 297 51.66 12.41 -20.11
CA ILE A 297 51.35 11.21 -20.85
C ILE A 297 49.94 10.68 -20.50
N HIS A 298 49.58 10.76 -19.26
CA HIS A 298 48.23 10.37 -18.81
C HIS A 298 47.17 11.32 -19.37
N ASP A 299 47.39 12.62 -19.37
CA ASP A 299 46.47 13.63 -19.92
C ASP A 299 46.32 13.47 -21.46
N ILE A 300 47.40 13.16 -22.16
CA ILE A 300 47.36 12.88 -23.60
C ILE A 300 46.54 11.62 -23.86
N TYR A 301 46.75 10.57 -23.06
CA TYR A 301 45.96 9.33 -23.16
C TYR A 301 44.50 9.58 -22.90
N GLU A 302 44.15 10.40 -21.90
CA GLU A 302 42.75 10.73 -21.62
C GLU A 302 42.05 11.49 -22.74
N LYS A 303 42.81 12.37 -23.44
CA LYS A 303 42.27 13.20 -24.53
C LYS A 303 42.23 12.51 -25.88
N THR A 304 43.27 11.71 -26.20
CA THR A 304 43.48 11.16 -27.55
C THR A 304 43.26 9.64 -27.62
N GLY A 305 43.29 8.93 -26.48
CA GLY A 305 43.29 7.47 -26.45
C GLY A 305 44.61 6.83 -26.83
N VAL A 306 45.67 7.60 -27.09
CA VAL A 306 46.97 7.09 -27.51
C VAL A 306 47.92 7.00 -26.33
N PHE A 307 48.48 5.82 -26.11
CA PHE A 307 49.49 5.57 -25.10
C PHE A 307 50.86 5.43 -25.74
N TYR A 308 51.78 6.37 -25.45
CA TYR A 308 53.14 6.36 -25.93
C TYR A 308 54.04 5.59 -24.98
N TYR A 309 54.84 4.65 -25.47
CA TYR A 309 55.83 3.91 -24.69
C TYR A 309 57.17 3.82 -25.44
N ARG A 310 58.22 3.55 -24.72
CA ARG A 310 59.54 3.36 -25.29
C ARG A 310 59.93 1.90 -25.15
N SER A 311 60.19 1.21 -26.27
CA SER A 311 60.51 -0.23 -26.32
C SER A 311 61.95 -0.56 -25.97
N LYS A 312 62.87 0.41 -26.09
CA LYS A 312 64.27 0.22 -25.73
C LYS A 312 64.63 0.92 -24.42
N ASN A 313 65.33 0.22 -23.56
CA ASN A 313 65.99 0.81 -22.40
C ASN A 313 67.27 1.55 -22.82
N PRO A 314 67.71 2.61 -22.12
CA PRO A 314 68.99 3.30 -22.36
C PRO A 314 70.20 2.36 -22.34
N GLU A 315 70.04 1.17 -21.71
CA GLU A 315 71.07 0.13 -21.62
C GLU A 315 71.07 -0.92 -22.80
N GLY A 316 70.20 -0.73 -23.78
CA GLY A 316 70.17 -1.57 -25.00
C GLY A 316 69.31 -2.81 -24.95
N GLY A 317 68.50 -3.01 -23.92
CA GLY A 317 67.57 -4.12 -23.84
C GLY A 317 66.17 -3.76 -24.37
N PHE A 318 65.48 -4.71 -25.08
CA PHE A 318 64.09 -4.55 -25.48
C PHE A 318 63.17 -4.89 -24.33
N GLN A 319 62.25 -3.97 -23.99
CA GLN A 319 61.12 -4.28 -23.07
C GLN A 319 59.88 -4.62 -23.88
N ASN A 320 59.25 -5.73 -23.52
CA ASN A 320 57.91 -6.02 -24.03
C ASN A 320 56.95 -4.92 -23.60
N PRO A 321 56.04 -4.49 -24.50
CA PRO A 321 55.03 -3.49 -24.11
C PRO A 321 54.26 -3.99 -22.90
N PRO A 322 54.11 -3.13 -21.85
CA PRO A 322 53.51 -3.56 -20.57
C PRO A 322 52.02 -3.87 -20.67
N VAL A 323 51.38 -3.48 -21.78
CA VAL A 323 49.95 -3.68 -21.96
C VAL A 323 49.65 -4.03 -23.42
N ARG A 324 49.08 -5.20 -23.65
CA ARG A 324 48.68 -5.64 -25.00
C ARG A 324 47.27 -5.27 -25.42
N GLU A 325 46.38 -5.08 -24.48
CA GLU A 325 44.99 -4.73 -24.75
C GLU A 325 44.54 -3.69 -23.76
N ILE A 326 44.18 -2.51 -24.23
CA ILE A 326 43.30 -1.60 -23.50
C ILE A 326 41.92 -2.19 -23.68
N GLY A 327 41.40 -2.79 -22.62
CA GLY A 327 40.25 -3.67 -22.62
C GLY A 327 39.04 -3.12 -23.36
N ASN A 328 38.33 -4.01 -24.01
CA ASN A 328 37.11 -3.79 -24.80
C ASN A 328 35.96 -3.31 -23.87
N GLN A 329 35.96 -2.03 -23.52
CA GLN A 329 34.98 -1.44 -22.60
C GLN A 329 33.57 -1.51 -23.19
N ILE A 330 33.41 -1.49 -24.52
CA ILE A 330 32.14 -1.64 -25.23
C ILE A 330 31.52 -3.02 -24.95
N ARG A 331 32.33 -4.07 -24.88
CA ARG A 331 31.85 -5.42 -24.56
C ARG A 331 31.30 -5.49 -23.16
N ASN A 332 31.95 -4.89 -22.16
CA ASN A 332 31.50 -4.84 -20.80
C ASN A 332 30.17 -4.06 -20.66
N ILE A 333 29.98 -2.99 -21.43
CA ILE A 333 28.75 -2.22 -21.47
C ILE A 333 27.59 -3.08 -22.02
N ASN A 334 27.83 -3.83 -23.13
CA ASN A 334 26.80 -4.71 -23.70
C ASN A 334 26.41 -5.84 -22.74
N GLU A 335 27.35 -6.41 -22.00
CA GLU A 335 27.07 -7.40 -20.95
C GLU A 335 26.22 -6.81 -19.81
N LEU A 336 26.52 -5.58 -19.36
CA LEU A 336 25.76 -4.87 -18.35
C LEU A 336 24.34 -4.51 -18.83
N VAL A 337 24.19 -4.11 -20.11
CA VAL A 337 22.86 -3.85 -20.72
C VAL A 337 22.03 -5.14 -20.78
N THR A 338 22.67 -6.26 -21.13
CA THR A 338 22.00 -7.57 -21.14
C THR A 338 21.53 -7.94 -19.72
N LEU A 339 22.37 -7.71 -18.71
CA LEU A 339 22.04 -7.95 -17.31
C LEU A 339 20.92 -7.03 -16.81
N TYR A 340 20.93 -5.75 -17.21
CA TYR A 340 19.87 -4.79 -16.94
C TYR A 340 18.51 -5.27 -17.49
N ASN A 341 18.49 -5.68 -18.75
CA ASN A 341 17.28 -6.22 -19.39
C ASN A 341 16.82 -7.52 -18.74
N HIS A 342 17.74 -8.35 -18.24
CA HIS A 342 17.41 -9.56 -17.49
C HIS A 342 16.68 -9.22 -16.18
N TYR A 343 17.18 -8.27 -15.38
CA TYR A 343 16.50 -7.86 -14.15
C TYR A 343 15.15 -7.19 -14.42
N LEU A 344 15.05 -6.39 -15.47
CA LEU A 344 13.78 -5.81 -15.91
C LEU A 344 12.74 -6.91 -16.23
N ARG A 345 13.17 -7.97 -16.91
CA ARG A 345 12.32 -9.11 -17.21
C ARG A 345 11.91 -9.87 -15.95
N LEU A 346 12.81 -10.07 -14.99
CA LEU A 346 12.49 -10.72 -13.71
C LEU A 346 11.44 -9.93 -12.93
N ILE A 347 11.49 -8.59 -12.93
CA ILE A 347 10.46 -7.75 -12.33
C ILE A 347 9.11 -7.97 -13.01
N ARG A 348 9.08 -8.00 -14.36
CA ARG A 348 7.86 -8.26 -15.12
C ARG A 348 7.29 -9.67 -14.84
N ASP A 349 8.15 -10.67 -14.84
CA ASP A 349 7.75 -12.06 -14.54
C ASP A 349 7.20 -12.20 -13.11
N THR A 350 7.76 -11.47 -12.14
CA THR A 350 7.31 -11.48 -10.73
C THR A 350 5.98 -10.76 -10.54
N THR A 351 5.76 -9.66 -11.26
CA THR A 351 4.51 -8.87 -11.19
C THR A 351 3.39 -9.45 -12.05
N GLY A 352 3.73 -10.30 -13.03
CA GLY A 352 2.80 -10.79 -14.04
C GLY A 352 2.37 -9.71 -15.06
N ILE A 353 3.00 -8.53 -15.03
CA ILE A 353 2.71 -7.43 -15.95
C ILE A 353 3.45 -7.70 -17.26
N ASN A 354 2.69 -8.03 -18.31
CA ASN A 354 3.22 -8.26 -19.64
C ASN A 354 3.57 -6.94 -20.34
N GLU A 355 4.47 -7.00 -21.34
CA GLU A 355 4.85 -5.84 -22.16
C GLU A 355 3.64 -5.13 -22.81
N MET A 356 2.55 -5.85 -23.04
CA MET A 356 1.29 -5.30 -23.57
C MET A 356 0.49 -4.48 -22.56
N MET A 357 0.52 -4.89 -21.29
CA MET A 357 -0.13 -4.15 -20.19
C MET A 357 0.62 -2.87 -19.85
N ASP A 358 1.92 -2.84 -20.11
CA ASP A 358 2.83 -1.71 -19.87
C ASP A 358 2.79 -0.67 -21.01
N ALA A 359 1.83 -0.76 -21.94
CA ALA A 359 1.72 0.10 -23.12
C ALA A 359 3.00 0.14 -24.00
N SER A 360 3.90 -0.83 -23.84
CA SER A 360 5.06 -0.99 -24.70
C SER A 360 4.66 -1.61 -26.04
N THR A 361 5.29 -1.17 -27.11
CA THR A 361 5.02 -1.72 -28.45
C THR A 361 5.48 -3.18 -28.50
N PRO A 362 4.57 -4.14 -28.75
CA PRO A 362 4.96 -5.54 -28.85
C PRO A 362 5.94 -5.76 -30.01
N LYS A 363 6.85 -6.72 -29.87
CA LYS A 363 7.76 -7.10 -30.95
C LYS A 363 6.95 -7.52 -32.18
N GLY A 364 7.37 -7.07 -33.36
CA GLY A 364 6.65 -7.30 -34.62
C GLY A 364 6.36 -8.76 -34.98
N ASP A 365 7.07 -9.70 -34.35
CA ASP A 365 6.89 -11.15 -34.54
C ASP A 365 5.82 -11.76 -33.64
N THR A 366 5.16 -10.99 -32.78
CA THR A 366 4.16 -11.52 -31.85
C THR A 366 2.83 -11.69 -32.57
N LEU A 367 2.33 -12.93 -32.63
CA LEU A 367 1.05 -13.28 -33.25
C LEU A 367 -0.11 -12.53 -32.59
N VAL A 368 -1.03 -12.00 -33.37
CA VAL A 368 -2.21 -11.23 -32.91
C VAL A 368 -3.04 -12.01 -31.88
N GLY A 369 -3.17 -13.34 -32.02
CA GLY A 369 -3.87 -14.19 -31.07
C GLY A 369 -3.20 -14.27 -29.69
N VAL A 370 -1.86 -14.21 -29.62
CA VAL A 370 -1.11 -14.15 -28.37
C VAL A 370 -1.33 -12.79 -27.71
N GLN A 371 -1.41 -11.72 -28.50
CA GLN A 371 -1.70 -10.38 -28.03
C GLN A 371 -3.11 -10.27 -27.41
N GLN A 372 -4.09 -10.87 -28.05
CA GLN A 372 -5.47 -10.90 -27.53
C GLN A 372 -5.60 -11.69 -26.24
N ASN A 373 -4.92 -12.85 -26.14
CA ASN A 373 -4.94 -13.66 -24.91
C ASN A 373 -4.15 -13.03 -23.74
N ALA A 374 -3.22 -12.13 -24.00
CA ALA A 374 -2.48 -11.43 -22.96
C ALA A 374 -3.23 -10.23 -22.37
N ILE A 375 -4.28 -9.76 -23.05
CA ILE A 375 -5.14 -8.63 -22.63
C ILE A 375 -6.43 -9.14 -21.96
N ALA A 376 -6.84 -10.38 -22.23
CA ALA A 376 -8.02 -11.02 -21.62
C ALA A 376 -7.72 -11.52 -20.21
#